data_d5813085b8def3cd6ed881a7ee200914
#
_entry.id   d5813085b8def3cd6ed881a7ee200914
#
_cell.length_a   1.000
_cell.length_b   1.000
_cell.length_c   1.000
_cell.angle_alpha   90.00
_cell.angle_beta   90.00
_cell.angle_gamma   90.00
#
_symmetry.space_group_name_H-M   'P 1'
#
loop_
_entity.id
_entity.type
_entity.pdbx_description
1 polymer ?
#
loop_
_entity_poly.entity_id
_entity_poly.type
_entity_poly.pdbx_seq_one_letter_code
_entity_poly.pdbx_strand_id
1 'polypeptide(L)'
;MSESIQDEFIATVSHEMRTPLTSIRGFSQTLLSSWDKLDEENKKKFVKIIGEQSNRLINLVENILTVSKLNSDKPLLRAVDVNKASEKILPVIKQKYPEHKFVENYAHNLPPASLDEEKFEQIMTNLLDNGCKYSESGSNITISAFLNNNSVVIEVKDEGVGIPTDSINSIFEKFVRLENHLTSKTQGNGLGLYITKKLVESMNGKIEVESELGKGTKFILKFPVYNEEEALKCSLLSSS
;
A
#
# COMPACT_ATOMS: atom_id res chain seq x y z
N MET A 1 -15.47 -2.20 25.23
CA MET A 1 -14.27 -1.75 24.48
C MET A 1 -14.34 -1.99 22.96
N SER A 2 -15.08 -2.99 22.45
CA SER A 2 -15.20 -3.24 21.00
C SER A 2 -16.13 -2.27 20.25
N GLU A 3 -17.24 -1.83 20.84
CA GLU A 3 -18.19 -0.90 20.22
C GLU A 3 -17.58 0.48 19.95
N SER A 4 -16.87 1.04 20.91
CA SER A 4 -16.20 2.36 20.79
C SER A 4 -15.20 2.43 19.62
N ILE A 5 -14.43 1.35 19.37
CA ILE A 5 -13.44 1.29 18.27
C ILE A 5 -14.15 1.17 16.91
N GLN A 6 -15.29 0.49 16.87
CA GLN A 6 -16.08 0.34 15.65
C GLN A 6 -16.79 1.65 15.28
N ASP A 7 -17.30 2.37 16.27
CA ASP A 7 -17.94 3.67 16.08
C ASP A 7 -16.94 4.73 15.58
N GLU A 8 -15.73 4.76 16.15
CA GLU A 8 -14.64 5.63 15.70
C GLU A 8 -14.23 5.33 14.25
N PHE A 9 -14.13 4.04 13.89
CA PHE A 9 -13.85 3.61 12.53
C PHE A 9 -14.93 4.11 11.54
N ILE A 10 -16.21 3.91 11.87
CA ILE A 10 -17.33 4.35 11.02
C ILE A 10 -17.35 5.88 10.87
N ALA A 11 -17.13 6.60 11.96
CA ALA A 11 -17.05 8.07 11.94
C ALA A 11 -15.93 8.58 11.04
N THR A 12 -14.74 7.99 11.16
CA THR A 12 -13.57 8.34 10.33
C THR A 12 -13.81 8.02 8.86
N VAL A 13 -14.33 6.83 8.54
CA VAL A 13 -14.72 6.45 7.16
C VAL A 13 -15.71 7.47 6.58
N SER A 14 -16.74 7.82 7.35
CA SER A 14 -17.78 8.77 6.90
C SER A 14 -17.17 10.14 6.60
N HIS A 15 -16.21 10.59 7.39
CA HIS A 15 -15.49 11.85 7.16
C HIS A 15 -14.61 11.77 5.91
N GLU A 16 -13.81 10.70 5.76
CA GLU A 16 -12.92 10.49 4.61
C GLU A 16 -13.69 10.32 3.28
N MET A 17 -14.93 9.81 3.32
CA MET A 17 -15.82 9.76 2.14
C MET A 17 -16.44 11.12 1.82
N ARG A 18 -16.82 11.91 2.83
CA ARG A 18 -17.53 13.18 2.65
C ARG A 18 -16.69 14.22 1.90
N THR A 19 -15.41 14.30 2.18
CA THR A 19 -14.49 15.27 1.58
C THR A 19 -14.42 15.14 0.05
N PRO A 20 -14.07 13.98 -0.54
CA PRO A 20 -14.06 13.80 -1.99
C PRO A 20 -15.45 13.95 -2.62
N LEU A 21 -16.52 13.46 -1.99
CA LEU A 21 -17.89 13.64 -2.48
C LEU A 21 -18.29 15.11 -2.57
N THR A 22 -17.93 15.92 -1.58
CA THR A 22 -18.18 17.36 -1.60
C THR A 22 -17.43 18.05 -2.73
N SER A 23 -16.18 17.64 -2.96
CA SER A 23 -15.36 18.18 -4.07
C SER A 23 -15.96 17.81 -5.44
N ILE A 24 -16.31 16.52 -5.66
CA ILE A 24 -16.96 16.05 -6.89
C ILE A 24 -18.24 16.86 -7.13
N ARG A 25 -19.10 16.97 -6.14
CA ARG A 25 -20.35 17.71 -6.25
C ARG A 25 -20.11 19.18 -6.58
N GLY A 26 -19.19 19.85 -5.90
CA GLY A 26 -18.87 21.25 -6.10
C GLY A 26 -18.38 21.53 -7.52
N PHE A 27 -17.40 20.79 -8.00
CA PHE A 27 -16.87 20.97 -9.36
C PHE A 27 -17.88 20.59 -10.45
N SER A 28 -18.70 19.56 -10.23
CA SER A 28 -19.80 19.20 -11.13
C SER A 28 -20.83 20.31 -11.22
N GLN A 29 -21.25 20.88 -10.09
CA GLN A 29 -22.20 22.01 -10.06
C GLN A 29 -21.62 23.26 -10.74
N THR A 30 -20.33 23.55 -10.53
CA THR A 30 -19.65 24.67 -11.18
C THR A 30 -19.62 24.48 -12.69
N LEU A 31 -19.27 23.28 -13.17
CA LEU A 31 -19.30 22.97 -14.61
C LEU A 31 -20.71 23.16 -15.19
N LEU A 32 -21.74 22.64 -14.51
CA LEU A 32 -23.13 22.73 -14.99
C LEU A 32 -23.66 24.19 -15.02
N SER A 33 -23.34 25.00 -14.00
CA SER A 33 -23.86 26.35 -13.87
C SER A 33 -23.11 27.40 -14.65
N SER A 34 -21.85 27.14 -15.00
CA SER A 34 -20.94 28.13 -15.59
C SER A 34 -20.23 27.65 -16.85
N TRP A 35 -20.73 26.59 -17.50
CA TRP A 35 -20.09 25.95 -18.66
C TRP A 35 -19.64 26.92 -19.75
N ASP A 36 -20.52 27.85 -20.13
CA ASP A 36 -20.23 28.82 -21.20
C ASP A 36 -19.30 29.98 -20.77
N LYS A 37 -19.09 30.13 -19.45
CA LYS A 37 -18.22 31.18 -18.88
C LYS A 37 -16.80 30.66 -18.56
N LEU A 38 -16.62 29.33 -18.55
CA LEU A 38 -15.34 28.70 -18.27
C LEU A 38 -14.57 28.51 -19.58
N ASP A 39 -13.26 28.80 -19.53
CA ASP A 39 -12.35 28.41 -20.58
C ASP A 39 -12.09 26.89 -20.59
N GLU A 40 -11.57 26.38 -21.71
CA GLU A 40 -11.32 24.95 -21.89
C GLU A 40 -10.29 24.38 -20.90
N GLU A 41 -9.35 25.19 -20.43
CA GLU A 41 -8.35 24.78 -19.44
C GLU A 41 -9.00 24.52 -18.08
N ASN A 42 -9.85 25.43 -17.61
CA ASN A 42 -10.60 25.27 -16.36
C ASN A 42 -11.61 24.12 -16.45
N LYS A 43 -12.29 23.94 -17.58
CA LYS A 43 -13.16 22.76 -17.79
C LYS A 43 -12.39 21.46 -17.63
N LYS A 44 -11.26 21.31 -18.32
CA LYS A 44 -10.39 20.12 -18.22
C LYS A 44 -9.87 19.91 -16.80
N LYS A 45 -9.45 21.00 -16.14
CA LYS A 45 -8.98 20.94 -14.75
C LYS A 45 -10.07 20.44 -13.80
N PHE A 46 -11.29 20.91 -13.91
CA PHE A 46 -12.39 20.49 -13.04
C PHE A 46 -12.78 19.02 -13.29
N VAL A 47 -12.86 18.61 -14.57
CA VAL A 47 -13.09 17.18 -14.92
C VAL A 47 -11.98 16.30 -14.36
N LYS A 48 -10.71 16.74 -14.45
CA LYS A 48 -9.57 16.01 -13.88
C LYS A 48 -9.71 15.84 -12.36
N ILE A 49 -10.06 16.93 -11.65
CA ILE A 49 -10.27 16.88 -10.19
C ILE A 49 -11.40 15.90 -9.84
N ILE A 50 -12.52 15.94 -10.57
CA ILE A 50 -13.63 15.00 -10.36
C ILE A 50 -13.15 13.55 -10.52
N GLY A 51 -12.39 13.26 -11.59
CA GLY A 51 -11.81 11.95 -11.81
C GLY A 51 -10.87 11.48 -10.69
N GLU A 52 -9.98 12.36 -10.24
CA GLU A 52 -9.06 12.09 -9.14
C GLU A 52 -9.79 11.80 -7.82
N GLN A 53 -10.81 12.60 -7.49
CA GLN A 53 -11.61 12.38 -6.28
C GLN A 53 -12.47 11.10 -6.36
N SER A 54 -12.95 10.75 -7.55
CA SER A 54 -13.67 9.48 -7.79
C SER A 54 -12.75 8.27 -7.56
N ASN A 55 -11.52 8.31 -8.10
CA ASN A 55 -10.52 7.26 -7.88
C ASN A 55 -10.13 7.15 -6.41
N ARG A 56 -10.04 8.28 -5.69
CA ARG A 56 -9.79 8.28 -4.24
C ARG A 56 -10.91 7.55 -3.48
N LEU A 57 -12.18 7.77 -3.85
CA LEU A 57 -13.32 7.07 -3.24
C LEU A 57 -13.29 5.57 -3.52
N ILE A 58 -13.00 5.17 -4.76
CA ILE A 58 -12.88 3.76 -5.14
C ILE A 58 -11.82 3.09 -4.25
N ASN A 59 -10.62 3.66 -4.18
CA ASN A 59 -9.53 3.12 -3.36
C ASN A 59 -9.89 3.05 -1.85
N LEU A 60 -10.64 4.02 -1.34
CA LEU A 60 -11.11 4.01 0.05
C LEU A 60 -12.09 2.85 0.29
N VAL A 61 -13.06 2.66 -0.61
CA VAL A 61 -14.03 1.55 -0.53
C VAL A 61 -13.33 0.20 -0.60
N GLU A 62 -12.40 0.01 -1.54
CA GLU A 62 -11.61 -1.23 -1.67
C GLU A 62 -10.80 -1.53 -0.40
N ASN A 63 -10.17 -0.51 0.18
CA ASN A 63 -9.44 -0.66 1.44
C ASN A 63 -10.36 -1.03 2.61
N ILE A 64 -11.56 -0.45 2.70
CA ILE A 64 -12.55 -0.80 3.73
C ILE A 64 -13.01 -2.25 3.56
N LEU A 65 -13.29 -2.69 2.32
CA LEU A 65 -13.65 -4.07 2.03
C LEU A 65 -12.51 -5.03 2.39
N THR A 66 -11.27 -4.67 2.09
CA THR A 66 -10.09 -5.45 2.50
C THR A 66 -10.01 -5.55 4.02
N VAL A 67 -10.12 -4.43 4.75
CA VAL A 67 -10.12 -4.43 6.23
C VAL A 67 -11.23 -5.31 6.80
N SER A 68 -12.42 -5.28 6.21
CA SER A 68 -13.55 -6.12 6.62
C SER A 68 -13.26 -7.62 6.45
N LYS A 69 -12.51 -7.99 5.41
CA LYS A 69 -12.18 -9.38 5.08
C LYS A 69 -10.94 -9.91 5.80
N LEU A 70 -10.08 -9.05 6.34
CA LEU A 70 -8.81 -9.45 6.97
C LEU A 70 -8.94 -10.55 8.04
N ASN A 71 -10.08 -10.59 8.75
CA ASN A 71 -10.32 -11.57 9.80
C ASN A 71 -11.02 -12.85 9.32
N SER A 72 -11.64 -12.82 8.15
CA SER A 72 -12.41 -13.94 7.59
C SER A 72 -11.67 -14.72 6.51
N ASP A 73 -10.85 -14.04 5.72
CA ASP A 73 -10.15 -14.64 4.59
C ASP A 73 -8.79 -15.22 5.02
N LYS A 74 -8.74 -16.54 5.15
CA LYS A 74 -7.47 -17.23 5.35
C LYS A 74 -6.63 -17.13 4.06
N PRO A 75 -5.33 -16.77 4.15
CA PRO A 75 -4.47 -16.72 2.97
C PRO A 75 -4.25 -18.13 2.39
N LEU A 76 -4.23 -18.21 1.08
CA LEU A 76 -3.90 -19.43 0.38
C LEU A 76 -2.39 -19.54 0.18
N LEU A 77 -1.69 -20.06 1.20
CA LEU A 77 -0.24 -20.15 1.18
C LEU A 77 0.24 -21.19 0.16
N ARG A 78 1.13 -20.75 -0.73
CA ARG A 78 1.76 -21.57 -1.78
C ARG A 78 3.26 -21.27 -1.87
N ALA A 79 3.99 -22.08 -2.62
CA ALA A 79 5.37 -21.82 -2.99
C ALA A 79 5.41 -20.67 -4.01
N VAL A 80 5.78 -19.48 -3.60
CA VAL A 80 5.87 -18.29 -4.46
C VAL A 80 7.32 -17.86 -4.65
N ASP A 81 7.73 -17.76 -5.91
CA ASP A 81 8.99 -17.15 -6.31
C ASP A 81 8.83 -15.61 -6.25
N VAL A 82 9.38 -15.01 -5.20
CA VAL A 82 9.22 -13.57 -4.94
C VAL A 82 9.86 -12.69 -6.02
N ASN A 83 10.91 -13.17 -6.69
CA ASN A 83 11.54 -12.41 -7.77
C ASN A 83 10.56 -12.30 -8.95
N LYS A 84 9.99 -13.44 -9.38
CA LYS A 84 8.98 -13.46 -10.46
C LYS A 84 7.71 -12.70 -10.10
N ALA A 85 7.24 -12.80 -8.86
CA ALA A 85 6.08 -12.05 -8.40
C ALA A 85 6.35 -10.54 -8.43
N SER A 86 7.55 -10.10 -8.02
CA SER A 86 7.95 -8.68 -8.10
C SER A 86 8.08 -8.18 -9.54
N GLU A 87 8.59 -9.01 -10.46
CA GLU A 87 8.68 -8.70 -11.90
C GLU A 87 7.33 -8.41 -12.55
N LYS A 88 6.23 -9.00 -12.06
CA LYS A 88 4.87 -8.72 -12.56
C LYS A 88 4.36 -7.33 -12.15
N ILE A 89 4.72 -6.89 -10.94
CA ILE A 89 4.23 -5.65 -10.33
C ILE A 89 4.97 -4.43 -10.88
N LEU A 90 6.28 -4.54 -11.03
CA LEU A 90 7.17 -3.42 -11.37
C LEU A 90 6.81 -2.69 -12.68
N PRO A 91 6.41 -3.35 -13.77
CA PRO A 91 6.03 -2.64 -14.99
C PRO A 91 4.85 -1.67 -14.78
N VAL A 92 3.87 -2.06 -13.97
CA VAL A 92 2.70 -1.23 -13.66
C VAL A 92 3.12 0.00 -12.84
N ILE A 93 3.98 -0.20 -11.84
CA ILE A 93 4.50 0.90 -11.02
C ILE A 93 5.41 1.83 -11.83
N LYS A 94 6.31 1.28 -12.66
CA LYS A 94 7.17 2.06 -13.56
C LYS A 94 6.36 2.91 -14.56
N GLN A 95 5.27 2.37 -15.07
CA GLN A 95 4.36 3.12 -15.96
C GLN A 95 3.65 4.26 -15.22
N LYS A 96 3.26 4.03 -13.95
CA LYS A 96 2.57 5.05 -13.12
C LYS A 96 3.51 6.15 -12.65
N TYR A 97 4.80 5.83 -12.43
CA TYR A 97 5.82 6.73 -11.90
C TYR A 97 7.09 6.73 -12.80
N PRO A 98 6.96 7.19 -14.05
CA PRO A 98 8.04 7.10 -15.04
C PRO A 98 9.27 7.95 -14.70
N GLU A 99 9.11 8.92 -13.78
CA GLU A 99 10.17 9.80 -13.31
C GLU A 99 11.10 9.14 -12.28
N HIS A 100 10.67 8.08 -11.61
CA HIS A 100 11.49 7.39 -10.61
C HIS A 100 12.40 6.32 -11.22
N LYS A 101 13.52 6.07 -10.57
CA LYS A 101 14.47 5.02 -10.94
C LYS A 101 14.27 3.81 -10.05
N PHE A 102 14.04 2.64 -10.66
CA PHE A 102 13.86 1.39 -9.93
C PHE A 102 15.14 0.55 -10.01
N VAL A 103 15.70 0.24 -8.84
CA VAL A 103 16.90 -0.58 -8.67
C VAL A 103 16.50 -1.94 -8.11
N GLU A 104 16.81 -3.00 -8.82
CA GLU A 104 16.40 -4.36 -8.49
C GLU A 104 17.63 -5.19 -8.10
N ASN A 105 17.68 -5.67 -6.87
CA ASN A 105 18.77 -6.44 -6.29
C ASN A 105 18.27 -7.78 -5.77
N TYR A 106 18.07 -8.73 -6.66
CA TYR A 106 17.55 -10.05 -6.31
C TYR A 106 18.68 -11.07 -6.18
N ALA A 107 18.70 -11.80 -5.06
CA ALA A 107 19.61 -12.93 -4.91
C ALA A 107 19.26 -14.04 -5.91
N HIS A 108 20.31 -14.66 -6.48
CA HIS A 108 20.16 -15.83 -7.32
C HIS A 108 19.73 -17.05 -6.49
N ASN A 109 18.91 -17.94 -7.07
CA ASN A 109 18.48 -19.19 -6.44
C ASN A 109 17.78 -19.00 -5.09
N LEU A 110 16.98 -17.95 -4.95
CA LEU A 110 16.18 -17.72 -3.76
C LEU A 110 15.13 -18.83 -3.64
N PRO A 111 15.00 -19.51 -2.49
CA PRO A 111 13.95 -20.50 -2.30
C PRO A 111 12.57 -19.82 -2.32
N PRO A 112 11.52 -20.53 -2.75
CA PRO A 112 10.18 -19.94 -2.73
C PRO A 112 9.74 -19.63 -1.29
N ALA A 113 9.01 -18.52 -1.14
CA ALA A 113 8.40 -18.16 0.13
C ALA A 113 6.99 -18.75 0.26
N SER A 114 6.56 -18.98 1.50
CA SER A 114 5.19 -19.43 1.81
C SER A 114 4.25 -18.22 1.80
N LEU A 115 3.63 -17.95 0.66
CA LEU A 115 2.84 -16.74 0.40
C LEU A 115 1.50 -17.06 -0.29
N ASP A 116 0.58 -16.14 -0.11
CA ASP A 116 -0.57 -15.92 -1.00
C ASP A 116 -0.13 -14.84 -2.02
N GLU A 117 -0.06 -15.22 -3.30
CA GLU A 117 0.51 -14.36 -4.35
C GLU A 117 -0.28 -13.07 -4.53
N GLU A 118 -1.63 -13.11 -4.47
CA GLU A 118 -2.47 -11.91 -4.61
C GLU A 118 -2.26 -10.94 -3.45
N LYS A 119 -2.18 -11.47 -2.22
CA LYS A 119 -1.90 -10.65 -1.02
C LYS A 119 -0.48 -10.08 -1.06
N PHE A 120 0.49 -10.82 -1.57
CA PHE A 120 1.86 -10.35 -1.76
C PHE A 120 1.92 -9.23 -2.80
N GLU A 121 1.22 -9.37 -3.94
CA GLU A 121 1.11 -8.30 -4.95
C GLU A 121 0.50 -7.03 -4.35
N GLN A 122 -0.53 -7.15 -3.52
CA GLN A 122 -1.14 -6.00 -2.84
C GLN A 122 -0.17 -5.32 -1.86
N ILE A 123 0.61 -6.08 -1.09
CA ILE A 123 1.65 -5.57 -0.18
C ILE A 123 2.69 -4.78 -0.97
N MET A 124 3.27 -5.40 -2.01
CA MET A 124 4.33 -4.79 -2.80
C MET A 124 3.85 -3.53 -3.53
N THR A 125 2.66 -3.60 -4.13
CA THR A 125 2.04 -2.43 -4.78
C THR A 125 1.90 -1.27 -3.82
N ASN A 126 1.41 -1.51 -2.59
CA ASN A 126 1.25 -0.45 -1.59
C ASN A 126 2.60 0.14 -1.13
N LEU A 127 3.61 -0.69 -0.89
CA LEU A 127 4.92 -0.22 -0.46
C LEU A 127 5.64 0.57 -1.56
N LEU A 128 5.61 0.08 -2.79
CA LEU A 128 6.20 0.76 -3.95
C LEU A 128 5.49 2.08 -4.27
N ASP A 129 4.15 2.09 -4.25
CA ASP A 129 3.33 3.29 -4.43
C ASP A 129 3.64 4.35 -3.36
N ASN A 130 3.80 3.94 -2.11
CA ASN A 130 4.22 4.82 -1.02
C ASN A 130 5.64 5.34 -1.25
N GLY A 131 6.59 4.49 -1.58
CA GLY A 131 7.97 4.89 -1.88
C GLY A 131 8.02 5.98 -2.96
N CYS A 132 7.29 5.81 -4.06
CA CYS A 132 7.21 6.82 -5.13
C CYS A 132 6.50 8.10 -4.67
N LYS A 133 5.40 7.99 -3.93
CA LYS A 133 4.62 9.17 -3.47
C LYS A 133 5.36 10.06 -2.49
N TYR A 134 6.18 9.48 -1.63
CA TYR A 134 6.86 10.22 -0.57
C TYR A 134 8.32 10.52 -0.88
N SER A 135 8.75 10.26 -2.11
CA SER A 135 10.05 10.63 -2.64
C SER A 135 9.95 11.72 -3.70
N GLU A 136 11.03 12.48 -3.86
CA GLU A 136 11.09 13.47 -4.92
C GLU A 136 11.24 12.81 -6.30
N SER A 137 10.73 13.47 -7.33
CA SER A 137 10.87 13.02 -8.72
C SER A 137 12.34 12.78 -9.08
N GLY A 138 12.65 11.64 -9.70
CA GLY A 138 14.01 11.24 -10.09
C GLY A 138 14.77 10.44 -9.03
N SER A 139 14.24 10.29 -7.81
CA SER A 139 14.86 9.46 -6.76
C SER A 139 14.82 7.97 -7.06
N ASN A 140 15.64 7.20 -6.33
CA ASN A 140 15.70 5.76 -6.47
C ASN A 140 14.70 5.07 -5.54
N ILE A 141 14.01 4.05 -6.08
CA ILE A 141 13.25 3.07 -5.32
C ILE A 141 13.98 1.73 -5.48
N THR A 142 14.54 1.23 -4.42
CA THR A 142 15.33 -0.01 -4.44
C THR A 142 14.52 -1.17 -3.87
N ILE A 143 14.47 -2.26 -4.62
CA ILE A 143 13.86 -3.52 -4.20
C ILE A 143 14.97 -4.56 -4.08
N SER A 144 15.07 -5.20 -2.92
CA SER A 144 16.03 -6.28 -2.71
C SER A 144 15.32 -7.52 -2.20
N ALA A 145 15.77 -8.71 -2.63
CA ALA A 145 15.28 -9.96 -2.07
C ALA A 145 16.43 -10.92 -1.85
N PHE A 146 16.49 -11.50 -0.65
CA PHE A 146 17.57 -12.41 -0.24
C PHE A 146 17.10 -13.38 0.85
N LEU A 147 17.88 -14.44 1.04
CA LEU A 147 17.64 -15.41 2.12
C LEU A 147 18.41 -14.95 3.38
N ASN A 148 17.69 -14.90 4.51
CA ASN A 148 18.30 -14.69 5.81
C ASN A 148 17.78 -15.76 6.79
N ASN A 149 18.68 -16.62 7.23
CA ASN A 149 18.35 -17.83 7.98
C ASN A 149 17.32 -18.68 7.21
N ASN A 150 16.12 -18.89 7.79
CA ASN A 150 15.03 -19.66 7.17
C ASN A 150 13.88 -18.73 6.68
N SER A 151 14.20 -17.49 6.35
CA SER A 151 13.22 -16.52 5.88
C SER A 151 13.67 -15.88 4.57
N VAL A 152 12.74 -15.75 3.64
CA VAL A 152 12.90 -14.89 2.47
C VAL A 152 12.64 -13.47 2.93
N VAL A 153 13.64 -12.62 2.76
CA VAL A 153 13.58 -11.20 3.14
C VAL A 153 13.41 -10.37 1.88
N ILE A 154 12.43 -9.49 1.89
CA ILE A 154 12.22 -8.50 0.83
C ILE A 154 12.36 -7.11 1.44
N GLU A 155 13.19 -6.27 0.85
CA GLU A 155 13.35 -4.87 1.25
C GLU A 155 12.84 -3.96 0.15
N VAL A 156 12.04 -2.96 0.53
CA VAL A 156 11.63 -1.84 -0.33
C VAL A 156 12.18 -0.58 0.32
N LYS A 157 13.14 0.06 -0.36
CA LYS A 157 13.79 1.28 0.14
C LYS A 157 13.51 2.44 -0.80
N ASP A 158 13.11 3.57 -0.25
CA ASP A 158 12.98 4.84 -0.94
C ASP A 158 14.01 5.87 -0.43
N GLU A 159 14.21 6.93 -1.18
CA GLU A 159 15.02 8.11 -0.84
C GLU A 159 14.12 9.32 -0.55
N GLY A 160 13.01 9.05 0.13
CA GLY A 160 11.98 10.06 0.40
C GLY A 160 12.21 10.88 1.66
N VAL A 161 11.14 11.51 2.11
CA VAL A 161 11.15 12.40 3.30
C VAL A 161 11.45 11.69 4.60
N GLY A 162 11.37 10.36 4.64
CA GLY A 162 11.54 9.57 5.86
C GLY A 162 10.39 9.73 6.86
N ILE A 163 10.50 9.00 7.96
CA ILE A 163 9.52 8.92 9.03
C ILE A 163 10.18 9.34 10.34
N PRO A 164 9.60 10.28 11.10
CA PRO A 164 10.09 10.63 12.42
C PRO A 164 10.11 9.40 13.35
N THR A 165 11.14 9.26 14.15
CA THR A 165 11.33 8.11 15.06
C THR A 165 10.12 7.88 15.97
N ASP A 166 9.52 8.94 16.50
CA ASP A 166 8.36 8.87 17.38
C ASP A 166 7.09 8.36 16.68
N SER A 167 7.08 8.42 15.35
CA SER A 167 5.93 8.00 14.52
C SER A 167 6.06 6.59 13.95
N ILE A 168 7.24 5.95 14.06
CA ILE A 168 7.52 4.63 13.46
C ILE A 168 6.50 3.56 13.89
N ASN A 169 6.08 3.57 15.15
CA ASN A 169 5.13 2.59 15.65
C ASN A 169 3.69 2.87 15.18
N SER A 170 3.31 4.13 15.06
CA SER A 170 1.95 4.54 14.72
C SER A 170 1.61 4.48 13.22
N ILE A 171 2.60 4.44 12.32
CA ILE A 171 2.34 4.39 10.86
C ILE A 171 1.54 3.16 10.41
N PHE A 172 1.50 2.12 11.22
CA PHE A 172 0.73 0.90 10.98
C PHE A 172 -0.66 0.92 11.63
N GLU A 173 -1.05 1.99 12.28
CA GLU A 173 -2.39 2.17 12.83
C GLU A 173 -3.36 2.65 11.73
N LYS A 174 -4.66 2.44 11.96
CA LYS A 174 -5.71 2.83 11.00
C LYS A 174 -5.79 4.36 10.89
N PHE A 175 -5.87 4.87 9.67
CA PHE A 175 -6.06 6.29 9.33
C PHE A 175 -4.92 7.22 9.77
N VAL A 176 -3.79 6.67 10.22
CA VAL A 176 -2.61 7.49 10.56
C VAL A 176 -1.98 8.02 9.28
N ARG A 177 -1.74 9.33 9.27
CA ARG A 177 -1.01 10.05 8.22
C ARG A 177 -0.06 11.03 8.88
N LEU A 178 1.18 11.05 8.41
CA LEU A 178 2.16 12.02 8.86
C LEU A 178 2.06 13.30 8.03
N GLU A 179 2.02 14.45 8.68
CA GLU A 179 1.99 15.73 7.99
C GLU A 179 3.42 16.16 7.60
N ASN A 180 3.65 16.36 6.32
CA ASN A 180 4.85 16.96 5.77
C ASN A 180 4.53 17.65 4.43
N HIS A 181 5.50 18.32 3.82
CA HIS A 181 5.30 19.09 2.58
C HIS A 181 4.90 18.22 1.37
N LEU A 182 5.22 16.93 1.35
CA LEU A 182 4.78 16.01 0.30
C LEU A 182 3.40 15.42 0.61
N THR A 183 3.08 15.14 1.87
CA THR A 183 1.75 14.58 2.25
C THR A 183 0.61 15.55 1.99
N SER A 184 0.86 16.86 2.03
CA SER A 184 -0.15 17.86 1.65
C SER A 184 -0.55 17.75 0.16
N LYS A 185 0.33 17.24 -0.69
CA LYS A 185 0.12 17.03 -2.13
C LYS A 185 -0.25 15.58 -2.48
N THR A 186 0.05 14.62 -1.59
CA THR A 186 -0.21 13.20 -1.85
C THR A 186 -1.56 12.76 -1.28
N GLN A 187 -2.30 12.05 -2.10
CA GLN A 187 -3.58 11.47 -1.72
C GLN A 187 -3.37 10.12 -1.04
N GLY A 188 -3.97 9.92 0.14
CA GLY A 188 -3.97 8.66 0.87
C GLY A 188 -5.03 8.67 1.96
N ASN A 189 -5.52 7.50 2.35
CA ASN A 189 -6.55 7.33 3.37
C ASN A 189 -6.01 6.77 4.71
N GLY A 190 -4.68 6.56 4.82
CA GLY A 190 -4.06 6.04 6.04
C GLY A 190 -4.39 4.57 6.37
N LEU A 191 -4.93 3.81 5.42
CA LEU A 191 -5.23 2.38 5.62
C LEU A 191 -4.20 1.45 4.98
N GLY A 192 -3.41 1.93 4.02
CA GLY A 192 -2.51 1.10 3.24
C GLY A 192 -1.49 0.33 4.09
N LEU A 193 -0.74 1.00 4.96
CA LEU A 193 0.26 0.35 5.81
C LEU A 193 -0.37 -0.55 6.88
N TYR A 194 -1.54 -0.19 7.42
CA TYR A 194 -2.30 -1.06 8.30
C TYR A 194 -2.69 -2.36 7.60
N ILE A 195 -3.23 -2.28 6.37
CA ILE A 195 -3.57 -3.44 5.54
C ILE A 195 -2.32 -4.26 5.24
N THR A 196 -1.24 -3.62 4.81
CA THR A 196 0.05 -4.28 4.55
C THR A 196 0.51 -5.11 5.75
N LYS A 197 0.54 -4.51 6.95
CA LYS A 197 0.92 -5.23 8.17
C LYS A 197 0.02 -6.43 8.44
N LYS A 198 -1.29 -6.26 8.31
CA LYS A 198 -2.25 -7.35 8.54
C LYS A 198 -2.12 -8.49 7.53
N LEU A 199 -1.90 -8.16 6.25
CA LEU A 199 -1.65 -9.16 5.22
C LEU A 199 -0.34 -9.92 5.48
N VAL A 200 0.74 -9.24 5.84
CA VAL A 200 2.01 -9.86 6.22
C VAL A 200 1.84 -10.79 7.42
N GLU A 201 1.19 -10.32 8.49
CA GLU A 201 0.91 -11.10 9.70
C GLU A 201 0.04 -12.34 9.39
N SER A 202 -0.96 -12.22 8.49
CA SER A 202 -1.83 -13.34 8.11
C SER A 202 -1.08 -14.47 7.40
N MET A 203 0.05 -14.16 6.77
CA MET A 203 0.93 -15.12 6.09
C MET A 203 2.11 -15.57 6.97
N ASN A 204 2.00 -15.45 8.31
CA ASN A 204 3.07 -15.75 9.27
C ASN A 204 4.37 -14.96 9.00
N GLY A 205 4.29 -13.84 8.31
CA GLY A 205 5.39 -12.95 8.03
C GLY A 205 5.57 -11.89 9.11
N LYS A 206 6.65 -11.13 8.96
CA LYS A 206 6.97 -9.98 9.80
C LYS A 206 7.30 -8.77 8.93
N ILE A 207 6.81 -7.59 9.30
CA ILE A 207 7.18 -6.33 8.70
C ILE A 207 7.92 -5.46 9.71
N GLU A 208 9.03 -4.90 9.30
CA GLU A 208 9.84 -3.95 10.05
C GLU A 208 10.06 -2.70 9.20
N VAL A 209 10.40 -1.59 9.86
CA VAL A 209 10.70 -0.33 9.16
C VAL A 209 11.94 0.30 9.78
N GLU A 210 12.84 0.75 8.90
CA GLU A 210 14.00 1.57 9.23
C GLU A 210 13.83 2.89 8.47
N SER A 211 13.86 4.01 9.17
CA SER A 211 13.67 5.30 8.53
C SER A 211 14.41 6.39 9.31
N GLU A 212 14.89 7.37 8.56
CA GLU A 212 15.49 8.59 9.09
C GLU A 212 14.91 9.78 8.33
N LEU A 213 14.47 10.78 9.06
CA LEU A 213 13.87 11.98 8.48
C LEU A 213 14.85 12.66 7.50
N GLY A 214 14.41 12.89 6.27
CA GLY A 214 15.21 13.46 5.20
C GLY A 214 16.15 12.49 4.47
N LYS A 215 16.17 11.20 4.86
CA LYS A 215 17.03 10.18 4.21
C LYS A 215 16.26 9.03 3.55
N GLY A 216 14.95 8.98 3.76
CA GLY A 216 14.07 7.97 3.20
C GLY A 216 13.66 6.87 4.17
N THR A 217 12.98 5.87 3.64
CA THR A 217 12.40 4.76 4.41
C THR A 217 12.77 3.43 3.77
N LYS A 218 13.01 2.43 4.61
CA LYS A 218 13.19 1.05 4.19
C LYS A 218 12.19 0.17 4.95
N PHE A 219 11.27 -0.44 4.22
CA PHE A 219 10.41 -1.49 4.73
C PHE A 219 11.06 -2.86 4.50
N ILE A 220 11.02 -3.70 5.53
CA ILE A 220 11.64 -5.03 5.54
C ILE A 220 10.54 -6.05 5.82
N LEU A 221 10.27 -6.89 4.82
CA LEU A 221 9.33 -8.00 4.91
C LEU A 221 10.10 -9.30 5.10
N LYS A 222 9.66 -10.14 6.03
CA LYS A 222 10.27 -11.44 6.29
C LYS A 222 9.17 -12.50 6.21
N PHE A 223 9.31 -13.46 5.30
CA PHE A 223 8.37 -14.56 5.14
C PHE A 223 9.06 -15.90 5.29
N PRO A 224 8.39 -16.91 5.85
CA PRO A 224 8.95 -18.26 5.93
C PRO A 224 9.26 -18.81 4.53
N VAL A 225 10.36 -19.54 4.42
CA VAL A 225 10.61 -20.37 3.24
C VAL A 225 9.49 -21.42 3.14
N TYR A 226 8.99 -21.66 1.93
CA TYR A 226 7.96 -22.66 1.71
C TYR A 226 8.48 -24.06 2.06
N ASN A 227 7.73 -24.75 2.91
CA ASN A 227 8.00 -26.14 3.31
C ASN A 227 6.79 -27.00 2.92
N GLU A 228 7.00 -27.93 2.00
CA GLU A 228 5.94 -28.80 1.47
C GLU A 228 5.34 -29.70 2.55
N GLU A 229 6.14 -30.17 3.50
CA GLU A 229 5.67 -31.03 4.60
C GLU A 229 4.74 -30.27 5.57
N GLU A 230 5.04 -28.99 5.86
CA GLU A 230 4.22 -28.14 6.70
C GLU A 230 2.91 -27.74 5.99
N ALA A 231 2.97 -27.46 4.69
CA ALA A 231 1.80 -27.16 3.89
C ALA A 231 0.80 -28.33 3.85
N LEU A 232 1.29 -29.56 3.69
CA LEU A 232 0.46 -30.77 3.74
C LEU A 232 -0.19 -31.00 5.11
N LYS A 233 0.53 -30.75 6.21
CA LYS A 233 -0.03 -30.85 7.57
C LYS A 233 -1.13 -29.84 7.83
N CYS A 234 -0.96 -28.60 7.40
CA CYS A 234 -1.98 -27.56 7.53
C CYS A 234 -3.24 -27.86 6.72
N SER A 235 -3.12 -28.44 5.52
CA SER A 235 -4.26 -28.80 4.68
C SER A 235 -5.10 -29.93 5.28
N LEU A 236 -4.48 -30.92 5.93
CA LEU A 236 -5.15 -32.05 6.60
C LEU A 236 -5.91 -31.61 7.87
N LEU A 237 -5.40 -30.60 8.60
CA LEU A 237 -6.04 -30.06 9.81
C LEU A 237 -7.20 -29.12 9.51
N SER A 238 -7.28 -28.56 8.32
CA SER A 238 -8.38 -27.66 7.90
C SER A 238 -9.56 -28.41 7.28
N SER A 239 -9.44 -29.71 7.08
CA SER A 239 -10.48 -30.58 6.48
C SER A 239 -11.25 -31.41 7.53
N SER A 240 -10.94 -31.20 8.81
CA SER A 240 -11.59 -31.82 9.97
C SER A 240 -12.46 -30.85 10.73
#